data_0808e17bf54be3cf8f7a9c0ef46a1ba7
#
_entry.id   0808e17bf54be3cf8f7a9c0ef46a1ba7
#
_cell.length_a   1.000
_cell.length_b   1.000
_cell.length_c   1.000
_cell.angle_alpha   90.00
_cell.angle_beta   90.00
_cell.angle_gamma   90.00
#
_symmetry.space_group_name_H-M   'P 1'
#
loop_
_entity.id
_entity.type
_entity.pdbx_description
1 polymer ?
#
loop_
_entity_poly.entity_id
_entity_poly.type
_entity_poly.pdbx_seq_one_letter_code
_entity_poly.pdbx_strand_id
1 'polypeptide(L)' 'MTVQTENTNKGSLSCSRLPRVRARVDLSRSSIYDLIAKGKFPRPIKLGVRSVGWLDSEIEEWIRGRVEASRGGGMEGAR' A
#
# COMPACT_ATOMS: atom_id res chain seq x y z
N MET A 1 19.79 -21.20 -7.88
CA MET A 1 19.54 -20.96 -7.56
C MET A 1 19.20 -20.40 -7.03
N THR A 2 19.21 -20.38 -6.74
CA THR A 2 18.84 -20.02 -6.12
C THR A 2 18.60 -18.96 -5.97
N VAL A 3 18.96 -18.57 -5.97
CA VAL A 3 18.90 -17.64 -5.79
C VAL A 3 18.01 -16.88 -5.86
N GLN A 4 17.65 -16.79 -6.37
CA GLN A 4 16.63 -16.26 -6.56
C GLN A 4 15.93 -16.14 -5.57
N THR A 5 16.04 -16.67 -5.06
CA THR A 5 15.28 -16.76 -4.04
C THR A 5 15.55 -15.73 -3.17
N GLU A 6 16.50 -15.49 -2.88
CA GLU A 6 16.80 -14.60 -2.03
C GLU A 6 16.34 -13.40 -2.36
N ASN A 7 16.40 -13.14 -3.30
CA ASN A 7 16.00 -11.92 -3.67
C ASN A 7 14.70 -11.87 -3.28
N THR A 8 14.23 -12.85 -3.23
CA THR A 8 12.95 -12.84 -2.93
C THR A 8 12.76 -12.12 -1.77
N ASN A 9 13.50 -12.16 -0.94
CA ASN A 9 13.26 -11.54 0.20
C ASN A 9 13.25 -10.19 -0.01
N LYS A 10 14.01 -9.90 -0.64
CA LYS A 10 13.93 -8.67 -0.94
C LYS A 10 12.91 -8.74 -1.78
N GLY A 11 12.46 -9.79 -2.02
CA GLY A 11 11.39 -9.96 -2.83
C GLY A 11 10.45 -9.03 -2.50
N SER A 12 10.75 -8.40 -1.67
CA SER A 12 9.95 -7.39 -1.43
C SER A 12 9.47 -6.67 -2.57
N LEU A 13 9.83 -6.88 -3.70
CA LEU A 13 9.31 -6.10 -4.79
C LEU A 13 8.02 -6.70 -5.35
N SER A 14 7.19 -7.25 -4.53
CA SER A 14 5.93 -7.72 -5.07
C SER A 14 4.95 -6.55 -5.13
N CYS A 15 4.06 -6.62 -6.09
CA CYS A 15 3.11 -5.55 -6.33
C CYS A 15 1.69 -6.07 -6.32
N SER A 16 0.74 -5.22 -5.98
CA SER A 16 -0.66 -5.58 -6.02
C SER A 16 -1.41 -4.58 -6.89
N ARG A 17 -2.41 -5.09 -7.59
CA ARG A 17 -3.21 -4.25 -8.43
C ARG A 17 -4.35 -3.66 -7.60
N LEU A 18 -5.09 -2.75 -8.20
CA LEU A 18 -6.10 -2.01 -7.46
C LEU A 18 -7.11 -2.86 -6.71
N PRO A 19 -7.68 -3.91 -7.27
CA PRO A 19 -8.67 -4.68 -6.52
C PRO A 19 -8.10 -5.23 -5.21
N ARG A 20 -6.84 -5.66 -5.25
CA ARG A 20 -6.25 -6.21 -4.05
C ARG A 20 -5.89 -5.12 -3.07
N VAL A 21 -5.43 -3.98 -3.55
CA VAL A 21 -5.12 -2.86 -2.69
C VAL A 21 -6.39 -2.38 -2.02
N ARG A 22 -7.49 -2.30 -2.77
CA ARG A 22 -8.77 -1.88 -2.19
C ARG A 22 -9.18 -2.82 -1.07
N ALA A 23 -9.00 -4.11 -1.28
CA ALA A 23 -9.38 -5.08 -0.25
C ALA A 23 -8.52 -4.93 0.99
N ARG A 24 -7.24 -4.65 0.79
CA ARG A 24 -6.34 -4.56 1.94
C ARG A 24 -6.57 -3.30 2.76
N VAL A 25 -6.82 -2.18 2.10
CA VAL A 25 -7.00 -0.93 2.84
C VAL A 25 -8.47 -0.62 3.08
N ASP A 26 -9.36 -1.39 2.47
CA ASP A 26 -10.79 -1.22 2.66
C ASP A 26 -11.28 0.16 2.28
N LEU A 27 -10.79 0.68 1.18
CA LEU A 27 -11.22 1.97 0.68
C LEU A 27 -11.71 1.81 -0.74
N SER A 28 -12.57 2.70 -1.17
CA SER A 28 -13.06 2.67 -2.53
C SER A 28 -12.00 3.22 -3.46
N ARG A 29 -12.18 2.97 -4.75
CA ARG A 29 -11.26 3.49 -5.74
C ARG A 29 -11.17 5.00 -5.66
N SER A 30 -12.32 5.66 -5.54
CA SER A 30 -12.33 7.12 -5.49
C SER A 30 -11.56 7.63 -4.27
N SER A 31 -11.72 6.97 -3.14
CA SER A 31 -11.02 7.40 -1.94
C SER A 31 -9.52 7.23 -2.09
N ILE A 32 -9.09 6.12 -2.70
CA ILE A 32 -7.67 5.89 -2.89
C ILE A 32 -7.08 6.96 -3.79
N TYR A 33 -7.74 7.27 -4.92
CA TYR A 33 -7.18 8.26 -5.82
C TYR A 33 -7.25 9.68 -5.25
N ASP A 34 -8.23 9.94 -4.41
CA ASP A 34 -8.31 11.22 -3.74
C ASP A 34 -7.11 11.36 -2.77
N LEU A 35 -6.78 10.30 -2.05
CA LEU A 35 -5.65 10.35 -1.15
C LEU A 35 -4.34 10.48 -1.92
N ILE A 36 -4.24 9.84 -3.10
CA ILE A 36 -3.05 9.98 -3.91
C ILE A 36 -2.90 11.44 -4.34
N ALA A 37 -3.99 12.07 -4.75
CA ALA A 37 -3.94 13.45 -5.19
C ALA A 37 -3.51 14.37 -4.04
N LYS A 38 -3.82 14.00 -2.82
CA LYS A 38 -3.44 14.81 -1.68
C LYS A 38 -2.07 14.44 -1.13
N GLY A 39 -1.40 13.50 -1.76
CA GLY A 39 -0.09 13.07 -1.31
C GLY A 39 -0.12 12.24 -0.05
N LYS A 40 -1.25 11.62 0.24
CA LYS A 40 -1.40 10.84 1.47
C LYS A 40 -1.53 9.35 1.24
N PHE A 41 -1.25 8.89 0.07
CA PHE A 41 -1.29 7.47 -0.24
C PHE A 41 -0.19 7.19 -1.25
N PRO A 42 0.41 6.02 -1.25
CA PRO A 42 1.49 5.72 -2.19
C PRO A 42 1.01 5.82 -3.63
N ARG A 43 1.86 6.30 -4.50
CA ARG A 43 1.50 6.42 -5.90
C ARG A 43 1.65 5.09 -6.61
N PRO A 44 0.78 4.80 -7.56
CA PRO A 44 0.91 3.56 -8.31
C PRO A 44 2.11 3.62 -9.25
N ILE A 45 2.64 2.45 -9.57
CA ILE A 45 3.71 2.36 -10.53
C ILE A 45 3.21 1.64 -11.74
N LYS A 46 3.80 1.90 -12.89
CA LYS A 46 3.38 1.24 -14.10
C LYS A 46 3.92 -0.16 -14.15
N LEU A 47 3.05 -1.11 -14.34
CA LEU A 47 3.46 -2.49 -14.47
C LEU A 47 3.47 -2.92 -15.94
N GLY A 48 2.78 -2.20 -16.78
CA GLY A 48 2.74 -2.51 -18.19
C GLY A 48 2.04 -1.40 -18.91
N VAL A 49 1.70 -1.60 -20.17
CA VAL A 49 1.11 -0.55 -20.96
C VAL A 49 -0.16 -0.02 -20.35
N ARG A 50 -1.01 -0.89 -19.87
CA ARG A 50 -2.26 -0.46 -19.28
C ARG A 50 -2.43 -0.95 -17.86
N SER A 51 -1.37 -1.34 -17.21
CA SER A 51 -1.46 -1.89 -15.88
C SER A 51 -0.70 -1.05 -14.89
N VAL A 52 -1.31 -0.79 -13.77
CA VAL A 52 -0.61 -0.10 -12.70
C VAL A 52 -0.82 -0.90 -11.44
N GLY A 53 0.05 -0.72 -10.49
CA GLY A 53 -0.07 -1.41 -9.22
C GLY A 53 0.72 -0.67 -8.18
N TRP A 54 0.73 -1.19 -6.99
CA TRP A 54 1.44 -0.56 -5.89
C TRP A 54 2.39 -1.56 -5.28
N LEU A 55 3.52 -1.09 -4.79
CA LEU A 55 4.45 -1.97 -4.12
C LEU A 55 3.81 -2.42 -2.83
N ASP A 56 3.84 -3.72 -2.56
CA ASP A 56 3.22 -4.24 -1.35
C ASP A 56 3.87 -3.65 -0.11
N SER A 57 5.17 -3.41 -0.16
CA SER A 57 5.86 -2.82 0.99
C SER A 57 5.35 -1.42 1.28
N GLU A 58 5.03 -0.66 0.25
CA GLU A 58 4.52 0.68 0.47
C GLU A 58 3.10 0.64 1.04
N ILE A 59 2.30 -0.31 0.60
CA ILE A 59 0.96 -0.43 1.13
C ILE A 59 1.04 -0.86 2.59
N GLU A 60 1.95 -1.75 2.93
CA GLU A 60 2.10 -2.17 4.31
C GLU A 60 2.57 -1.02 5.20
N GLU A 61 3.47 -0.21 4.68
CA GLU A 61 3.95 0.93 5.44
C GLU A 61 2.81 1.91 5.68
N TRP A 62 1.98 2.11 4.67
CA TRP A 62 0.86 3.03 4.79
C TRP A 62 -0.12 2.51 5.85
N ILE A 63 -0.41 1.21 5.82
CA ILE A 63 -1.33 0.64 6.80
C ILE A 63 -0.72 0.75 8.19
N ARG A 64 0.59 0.47 8.31
CA ARG A 64 1.23 0.55 9.61
C ARG A 64 1.16 1.98 10.15
N GLY A 65 1.36 2.95 9.28
CA GLY A 65 1.27 4.35 9.71
C GLY A 65 -0.12 4.70 10.20
N ARG A 66 -1.14 4.14 9.54
CA ARG A 66 -2.51 4.41 9.97
C ARG A 66 -2.78 3.77 11.33
N VAL A 67 -2.27 2.57 11.53
CA VAL A 67 -2.48 1.88 12.79
C VAL A 67 -1.78 2.66 13.91
N GLU A 68 -0.56 3.11 13.67
CA GLU A 68 0.16 3.84 14.70
C GLU A 68 -0.50 5.18 14.98
N ALA A 69 -0.96 5.87 13.97
CA ALA A 69 -1.62 7.14 14.19
C ALA A 69 -2.91 6.93 14.98
N SER A 70 -3.61 5.85 14.69
CA SER A 70 -4.84 5.59 15.38
C SER A 70 -4.59 5.20 16.83
N ARG A 71 -3.59 4.38 17.06
CA ARG A 71 -3.34 3.97 18.42
C ARG A 71 -2.64 5.04 19.23
N GLY A 72 -1.68 5.68 18.62
CA GLY A 72 -0.96 6.69 19.32
C GLY A 72 -1.80 7.86 19.58
N GLY A 73 -2.23 8.49 18.51
CA GLY A 73 -2.97 9.63 18.75
C GLY A 73 -4.29 9.26 19.17
N GLY A 74 -4.70 8.20 18.64
CA GLY A 74 -6.02 7.96 18.89
C GLY A 74 -6.37 7.76 20.24
N MET A 75 -5.51 7.52 20.99
CA MET A 75 -5.87 7.30 22.18
C MET A 75 -6.83 8.20 22.47
N GLU A 76 -6.78 9.15 22.03
CA GLU A 76 -7.67 10.02 22.38
C GLU A 76 -8.78 9.75 21.64
N GLY A 77 -8.67 9.46 20.74
CA GLY A 77 -9.78 9.34 20.06
C GLY A 77 -10.42 8.18 20.49
N ALA A 78 -9.83 7.65 20.88
CA ALA A 78 -10.44 6.59 21.14
C ALA A 78 -11.69 6.73 21.46
N ARG A 79 -11.77 7.03 21.19
CA ARG A 79 -12.70 6.92 21.20
C ARG A 79 -13.03 6.46 21.25
#